data_572f741fe6590a11cfc94111c473070b
#
_entry.id   572f741fe6590a11cfc94111c473070b
#
_cell.length_a   1.000
_cell.length_b   1.000
_cell.length_c   1.000
_cell.angle_alpha   90.00
_cell.angle_beta   90.00
_cell.angle_gamma   90.00
#
_symmetry.space_group_name_H-M   'P 1'
#
loop_
_entity.id
_entity.type
_entity.pdbx_description
1 polymer ?
#
loop_
_entity_poly.entity_id
_entity_poly.type
_entity_poly.pdbx_seq_one_letter_code
_entity_poly.pdbx_strand_id
1 'polypeptide(L)'
;MGYEIDMNTYGGIVQKGTKRAADLGYRTINIPLNDRMVSGIYVAKVKVGDEEYEAAAYADQKRKVLEAHLLDFSADLYGWNVTIELLKKMRGHKKFTDNGDLRRAIADDVAAVRAYFRK
;
A
#
# COMPACT_ATOMS: atom_id res chain seq x y z
N MET A 1 5.20 29.23 1.39
CA MET A 1 5.60 28.73 1.26
C MET A 1 5.43 28.09 0.62
N GLY A 2 5.35 28.33 0.59
CA GLY A 2 4.84 27.72 -0.40
C GLY A 2 5.35 26.43 -0.82
N TYR A 3 6.31 26.08 -0.42
CA TYR A 3 6.69 24.74 -0.76
C TYR A 3 6.06 23.82 0.22
N GLU A 4 5.60 22.73 -0.32
CA GLU A 4 5.07 21.65 0.45
C GLU A 4 6.15 20.62 0.64
N ILE A 5 6.39 20.27 1.87
CA ILE A 5 7.15 19.07 2.12
C ILE A 5 6.15 17.95 2.09
N ASP A 6 6.33 17.05 1.15
CA ASP A 6 5.42 15.92 1.04
C ASP A 6 5.69 14.96 2.18
N MET A 7 4.94 15.13 3.26
CA MET A 7 5.12 14.36 4.48
C MET A 7 4.60 12.93 4.36
N ASN A 8 3.97 12.60 3.24
CA ASN A 8 3.31 11.31 3.06
C ASN A 8 3.95 10.47 1.96
N THR A 9 5.18 10.76 1.60
CA THR A 9 5.89 10.02 0.56
C THR A 9 7.03 9.22 1.19
N TYR A 10 7.08 7.93 0.84
CA TYR A 10 8.03 6.99 1.42
C TYR A 10 8.74 6.24 0.31
N GLY A 11 10.08 6.23 0.36
CA GLY A 11 10.89 5.52 -0.59
C GLY A 11 11.60 4.35 0.06
N GLY A 12 11.89 3.33 -0.72
CA GLY A 12 12.65 2.20 -0.21
C GLY A 12 12.82 1.10 -1.23
N ILE A 13 13.62 0.12 -0.85
CA ILE A 13 13.84 -1.07 -1.66
C ILE A 13 12.78 -2.09 -1.28
N VAL A 14 12.12 -2.67 -2.28
CA VAL A 14 11.08 -3.67 -2.06
C VAL A 14 11.69 -4.91 -1.40
N GLN A 15 11.13 -5.29 -0.26
CA GLN A 15 11.57 -6.44 0.53
C GLN A 15 10.55 -7.56 0.41
N LYS A 16 10.95 -8.77 0.77
CA LYS A 16 10.02 -9.87 0.93
C LYS A 16 9.16 -9.62 2.16
N GLY A 17 7.87 -9.91 2.04
CA GLY A 17 6.93 -9.78 3.14
C GLY A 17 6.20 -11.09 3.37
N THR A 18 5.10 -11.01 4.12
CA THR A 18 4.21 -12.17 4.27
C THR A 18 3.52 -12.40 2.93
N LYS A 19 3.09 -13.63 2.70
CA LYS A 19 2.38 -13.97 1.46
C LYS A 19 0.89 -14.10 1.66
N ARG A 20 0.36 -13.68 2.81
CA ARG A 20 -1.05 -13.91 3.12
C ARG A 20 -1.98 -13.28 2.09
N ALA A 21 -1.74 -11.99 1.76
CA ALA A 21 -2.59 -11.32 0.76
C ALA A 21 -2.38 -11.91 -0.63
N ALA A 22 -1.12 -12.27 -0.97
CA ALA A 22 -0.83 -12.89 -2.26
C ALA A 22 -1.55 -14.23 -2.42
N ASP A 23 -1.60 -15.03 -1.35
CA ASP A 23 -2.31 -16.30 -1.37
C ASP A 23 -3.82 -16.11 -1.57
N LEU A 24 -4.34 -14.93 -1.29
CA LEU A 24 -5.74 -14.58 -1.50
C LEU A 24 -5.98 -13.88 -2.83
N GLY A 25 -4.95 -13.75 -3.68
CA GLY A 25 -5.06 -13.16 -4.99
C GLY A 25 -4.63 -11.70 -5.07
N TYR A 26 -4.06 -11.14 -3.99
CA TYR A 26 -3.67 -9.73 -3.94
C TYR A 26 -2.19 -9.61 -3.62
N ARG A 27 -1.37 -9.62 -4.67
CA ARG A 27 0.08 -9.48 -4.49
C ARG A 27 0.42 -8.08 -3.96
N THR A 28 1.34 -8.02 -3.02
CA THR A 28 1.77 -6.76 -2.41
C THR A 28 3.27 -6.60 -2.47
N ILE A 29 3.72 -5.34 -2.40
CA ILE A 29 5.13 -5.01 -2.18
C ILE A 29 5.29 -4.44 -0.77
N ASN A 30 6.49 -4.53 -0.21
CA ASN A 30 6.77 -4.07 1.14
C ASN A 30 8.05 -3.25 1.14
N ILE A 31 8.02 -2.07 1.77
CA ILE A 31 9.23 -1.30 2.04
C ILE A 31 9.28 -0.99 3.54
N PRO A 32 10.47 -0.70 4.09
CA PRO A 32 10.56 -0.35 5.51
C PRO A 32 9.76 0.90 5.83
N LEU A 33 9.15 0.92 7.01
CA LEU A 33 8.39 2.08 7.50
C LEU A 33 8.98 2.55 8.80
N ASN A 34 9.49 3.78 8.82
CA ASN A 34 10.09 4.38 10.00
C ASN A 34 9.30 5.55 10.56
N ASP A 35 8.18 5.91 9.94
CA ASP A 35 7.33 7.00 10.37
C ASP A 35 6.24 6.46 11.28
N ARG A 36 6.20 6.96 12.52
CA ARG A 36 5.23 6.52 13.52
C ARG A 36 3.87 7.19 13.37
N MET A 37 3.76 8.17 12.48
CA MET A 37 2.57 9.00 12.39
C MET A 37 1.51 8.43 11.46
N VAL A 38 1.83 7.40 10.72
CA VAL A 38 0.87 6.80 9.79
C VAL A 38 0.53 5.38 10.21
N SER A 39 -0.73 5.01 10.04
CA SER A 39 -1.20 3.65 10.33
C SER A 39 -2.52 3.41 9.59
N GLY A 40 -2.79 2.15 9.28
CA GLY A 40 -4.03 1.77 8.63
C GLY A 40 -3.92 1.71 7.12
N ILE A 41 -5.06 1.80 6.46
CA ILE A 41 -5.18 1.57 5.02
C ILE A 41 -5.41 2.90 4.31
N TYR A 42 -4.68 3.11 3.22
CA TYR A 42 -4.67 4.37 2.48
C TYR A 42 -4.88 4.15 1.00
N VAL A 43 -5.53 5.13 0.36
CA VAL A 43 -5.41 5.32 -1.08
C VAL A 43 -3.99 5.80 -1.32
N ALA A 44 -3.30 5.23 -2.30
CA ALA A 44 -1.91 5.55 -2.55
C ALA A 44 -1.57 5.53 -4.03
N LYS A 45 -0.44 6.13 -4.37
CA LYS A 45 0.22 5.98 -5.65
C LYS A 45 1.60 5.38 -5.42
N VAL A 46 2.00 4.46 -6.28
CA VAL A 46 3.33 3.87 -6.23
C VAL A 46 4.06 4.23 -7.51
N LYS A 47 5.23 4.82 -7.36
CA LYS A 47 6.07 5.18 -8.49
C LYS A 47 7.18 4.15 -8.63
N VAL A 48 7.27 3.56 -9.83
CA VAL A 48 8.27 2.56 -10.17
C VAL A 48 8.96 3.07 -11.44
N GLY A 49 10.19 3.57 -11.30
CA GLY A 49 10.84 4.25 -12.42
C GLY A 49 10.02 5.47 -12.84
N ASP A 50 9.63 5.53 -14.10
CA ASP A 50 8.83 6.63 -14.65
C ASP A 50 7.33 6.34 -14.64
N GLU A 51 6.92 5.16 -14.18
CA GLU A 51 5.52 4.74 -14.17
C GLU A 51 4.90 4.94 -12.81
N GLU A 52 3.61 5.31 -12.80
CA GLU A 52 2.84 5.43 -11.57
C GLU A 52 1.66 4.47 -11.59
N TYR A 53 1.37 3.90 -10.44
CA TYR A 53 0.27 2.95 -10.28
C TYR A 53 -0.60 3.35 -9.10
N GLU A 54 -1.91 3.21 -9.26
CA GLU A 54 -2.84 3.34 -8.15
C GLU A 54 -2.64 2.14 -7.23
N ALA A 55 -2.82 2.36 -5.94
CA ALA A 55 -2.56 1.29 -4.98
C ALA A 55 -3.39 1.44 -3.72
N ALA A 56 -3.60 0.32 -3.05
CA ALA A 56 -4.09 0.29 -1.68
C ALA A 56 -2.90 -0.01 -0.79
N ALA A 57 -2.60 0.89 0.14
CA ALA A 57 -1.42 0.76 0.98
C ALA A 57 -1.81 0.52 2.43
N TYR A 58 -1.00 -0.29 3.10
CA TYR A 58 -1.19 -0.60 4.52
C TYR A 58 0.06 -0.19 5.28
N ALA A 59 -0.09 0.79 6.17
CA ALA A 59 0.98 1.23 7.06
C ALA A 59 0.91 0.36 8.32
N ASP A 60 1.79 -0.63 8.40
CA ASP A 60 1.78 -1.61 9.48
C ASP A 60 2.85 -1.25 10.51
N GLN A 61 2.43 -0.59 11.58
CA GLN A 61 3.34 -0.15 12.63
C GLN A 61 3.91 -1.31 13.43
N LYS A 62 3.18 -2.41 13.51
CA LYS A 62 3.65 -3.57 14.27
C LYS A 62 4.85 -4.22 13.60
N ARG A 63 4.79 -4.40 12.28
CA ARG A 63 5.87 -5.00 11.51
C ARG A 63 6.87 -3.98 10.98
N LYS A 64 6.56 -2.68 11.13
CA LYS A 64 7.40 -1.60 10.61
C LYS A 64 7.60 -1.68 9.10
N VAL A 65 6.51 -1.98 8.39
CA VAL A 65 6.53 -2.02 6.93
C VAL A 65 5.37 -1.22 6.36
N LEU A 66 5.61 -0.65 5.19
CA LEU A 66 4.57 -0.06 4.37
C LEU A 66 4.35 -1.02 3.22
N GLU A 67 3.16 -1.60 3.19
CA GLU A 67 2.77 -2.60 2.22
C GLU A 67 1.83 -1.97 1.20
N ALA A 68 1.97 -2.31 -0.08
CA ALA A 68 1.09 -1.76 -1.10
C ALA A 68 0.71 -2.83 -2.11
N HIS A 69 -0.59 -2.85 -2.44
CA HIS A 69 -1.12 -3.65 -3.54
C HIS A 69 -1.34 -2.70 -4.72
N LEU A 70 -0.53 -2.87 -5.78
CA LEU A 70 -0.65 -2.08 -7.00
C LEU A 70 -1.78 -2.63 -7.84
N LEU A 71 -2.70 -1.75 -8.24
CA LEU A 71 -3.83 -2.14 -9.08
C LEU A 71 -3.35 -2.34 -10.52
N ASP A 72 -3.89 -3.36 -11.16
CA ASP A 72 -3.64 -3.64 -12.58
C ASP A 72 -2.16 -3.82 -12.89
N PHE A 73 -1.43 -4.40 -11.96
CA PHE A 73 0.00 -4.64 -12.07
C PHE A 73 0.34 -5.99 -11.46
N SER A 74 1.17 -6.78 -12.13
CA SER A 74 1.44 -8.13 -11.68
C SER A 74 2.90 -8.56 -11.74
N ALA A 75 3.83 -7.65 -12.03
CA ALA A 75 5.25 -8.01 -12.07
C ALA A 75 5.85 -8.10 -10.67
N ASP A 76 6.98 -8.79 -10.54
CA ASP A 76 7.73 -8.89 -9.30
C ASP A 76 8.67 -7.69 -9.18
N LEU A 77 8.54 -6.95 -8.11
CA LEU A 77 9.35 -5.75 -7.86
C LEU A 77 10.37 -5.95 -6.75
N TYR A 78 10.59 -7.19 -6.31
CA TYR A 78 11.55 -7.45 -5.24
C TYR A 78 12.92 -6.88 -5.61
N GLY A 79 13.50 -6.10 -4.69
CA GLY A 79 14.81 -5.48 -4.89
C GLY A 79 14.77 -4.14 -5.64
N TRP A 80 13.63 -3.75 -6.18
CA TRP A 80 13.48 -2.46 -6.86
C TRP A 80 13.32 -1.34 -5.84
N ASN A 81 13.81 -0.16 -6.22
CA ASN A 81 13.56 1.05 -5.44
C ASN A 81 12.24 1.66 -5.91
N VAL A 82 11.32 1.85 -4.97
CA VAL A 82 10.00 2.42 -5.28
C VAL A 82 9.69 3.56 -4.34
N THR A 83 8.71 4.38 -4.74
CA THR A 83 8.20 5.47 -3.89
C THR A 83 6.70 5.27 -3.73
N ILE A 84 6.23 5.31 -2.50
CA ILE A 84 4.81 5.18 -2.17
C ILE A 84 4.32 6.49 -1.58
N GLU A 85 3.32 7.08 -2.22
CA GLU A 85 2.68 8.31 -1.75
C GLU A 85 1.32 7.97 -1.17
N LEU A 86 1.11 8.30 0.10
CA LEU A 86 -0.18 8.09 0.77
C LEU A 86 -1.06 9.31 0.55
N LEU A 87 -2.25 9.11 -0.03
CA LEU A 87 -3.12 10.21 -0.44
C LEU A 87 -4.27 10.44 0.53
N LYS A 88 -4.90 9.38 0.98
CA LYS A 88 -6.07 9.49 1.86
C LYS A 88 -6.18 8.24 2.71
N LYS A 89 -6.34 8.42 4.01
CA LYS A 89 -6.60 7.29 4.91
C LYS A 89 -8.05 6.83 4.71
N MET A 90 -8.22 5.55 4.49
CA MET A 90 -9.54 4.97 4.29
C MET A 90 -10.09 4.37 5.56
N ARG A 91 -9.27 3.69 6.33
CA ARG A 91 -9.70 3.06 7.58
C ARG A 91 -8.50 2.68 8.43
N GLY A 92 -8.74 2.39 9.70
CA GLY A 92 -7.72 1.91 10.59
C GLY A 92 -7.41 0.43 10.35
N HIS A 93 -6.40 -0.04 11.04
CA HIS A 93 -6.02 -1.45 11.01
C HIS A 93 -7.12 -2.30 11.65
N LYS A 94 -7.37 -3.46 11.04
CA LYS A 94 -8.27 -4.46 11.59
C LYS A 94 -7.61 -5.82 11.43
N LYS A 95 -7.64 -6.60 12.51
CA LYS A 95 -7.08 -7.94 12.49
C LYS A 95 -8.13 -8.92 11.95
N PHE A 96 -7.70 -9.78 11.04
CA PHE A 96 -8.56 -10.79 10.44
C PHE A 96 -8.01 -12.17 10.77
N THR A 97 -8.87 -13.03 11.30
CA THR A 97 -8.53 -14.42 11.53
C THR A 97 -9.09 -15.32 10.45
N ASP A 98 -10.14 -14.87 9.77
CA ASP A 98 -10.77 -15.58 8.66
C ASP A 98 -10.28 -15.03 7.33
N ASN A 99 -9.74 -15.90 6.49
CA ASN A 99 -9.22 -15.47 5.19
C ASN A 99 -10.31 -14.95 4.25
N GLY A 100 -11.55 -15.45 4.39
CA GLY A 100 -12.67 -14.92 3.62
C GLY A 100 -12.97 -13.47 3.96
N ASP A 101 -12.93 -13.14 5.26
CA ASP A 101 -13.15 -11.77 5.71
C ASP A 101 -12.01 -10.86 5.24
N LEU A 102 -10.77 -11.34 5.31
CA LEU A 102 -9.63 -10.58 4.82
C LEU A 102 -9.74 -10.31 3.32
N ARG A 103 -10.12 -11.33 2.54
CA ARG A 103 -10.28 -11.17 1.09
C ARG A 103 -11.34 -10.13 0.77
N ARG A 104 -12.48 -10.15 1.48
CA ARG A 104 -13.54 -9.17 1.27
C ARG A 104 -13.07 -7.77 1.62
N ALA A 105 -12.32 -7.62 2.72
CA ALA A 105 -11.80 -6.32 3.12
C ALA A 105 -10.84 -5.76 2.08
N ILE A 106 -9.96 -6.59 1.55
CA ILE A 106 -9.03 -6.15 0.50
C ILE A 106 -9.79 -5.76 -0.76
N ALA A 107 -10.80 -6.55 -1.15
CA ALA A 107 -11.62 -6.23 -2.32
C ALA A 107 -12.32 -4.88 -2.14
N ASP A 108 -12.83 -4.61 -0.95
CA ASP A 108 -13.48 -3.33 -0.65
C ASP A 108 -12.47 -2.18 -0.72
N ASP A 109 -11.27 -2.39 -0.21
CA ASP A 109 -10.21 -1.39 -0.27
C ASP A 109 -9.83 -1.08 -1.72
N VAL A 110 -9.70 -2.10 -2.56
CA VAL A 110 -9.38 -1.93 -3.98
C VAL A 110 -10.50 -1.14 -4.67
N ALA A 111 -11.76 -1.48 -4.38
CA ALA A 111 -12.90 -0.74 -4.97
C ALA A 111 -12.87 0.73 -4.54
N ALA A 112 -12.55 1.00 -3.28
CA ALA A 112 -12.47 2.37 -2.78
C ALA A 112 -11.34 3.15 -3.45
N VAL A 113 -10.20 2.51 -3.68
CA VAL A 113 -9.09 3.14 -4.40
C VAL A 113 -9.51 3.51 -5.82
N ARG A 114 -10.13 2.56 -6.53
CA ARG A 114 -10.60 2.83 -7.90
C ARG A 114 -11.59 3.99 -7.93
N ALA A 115 -12.51 4.03 -6.96
CA ALA A 115 -13.49 5.12 -6.90
C ALA A 115 -12.81 6.47 -6.64
N TYR A 116 -11.79 6.49 -5.80
CA TYR A 116 -11.05 7.71 -5.49
C TYR A 116 -10.44 8.34 -6.76
N PHE A 117 -9.88 7.52 -7.63
CA PHE A 117 -9.19 8.02 -8.82
C PHE A 117 -10.11 8.27 -10.02
N ARG A 118 -11.37 7.88 -9.94
CA ARG A 118 -12.31 8.03 -11.06
C ARG A 118 -13.16 9.28 -11.00
N LYS A 119 -12.71 10.26 -10.35
CA LYS A 119 -13.50 11.50 -10.22
C LYS A 119 -13.51 12.32 -11.48
#